data_895aaeb4f758129ca6f48bb2f61b102b
#
_entry.id   895aaeb4f758129ca6f48bb2f61b102b
#
_cell.length_a   1.000
_cell.length_b   1.000
_cell.length_c   1.000
_cell.angle_alpha   90.00
_cell.angle_beta   90.00
_cell.angle_gamma   90.00
#
_symmetry.space_group_name_H-M   'P 1'
#
loop_
_entity.id
_entity.type
_entity.pdbx_description
1 polymer ?
#
loop_
_entity_poly.entity_id
_entity_poly.type
_entity_poly.pdbx_seq_one_letter_code
_entity_poly.pdbx_strand_id
1 'polypeptide(L)'
;MRVNVISDLHLEFADLELPGGDVLIISGDACESRTLTKYKYQPEYIQVNGEKRIDRAARFFSEEVAKYRHAIYVMGNHEHYHNKFNKTWHDLAQAVPDNVHVLEKEMVDIDGVIFIGATLWTDLNRGHPLCVQALKYGMNDYKAITYHDTIHNVYRKLDPRDTAEDHQKAKDYIRLIAEQNRDKKIVVTTHHAPSYQSIAPHWAHDTDFNGGYASDLSNLILDNENILFWTHGHMHDPSDYMIGQCRVICNPRGYKGYEQQANEFDPTVGFDI
;
A
#
# COMPACT_ATOMS: atom_id res chain seq x y z
N MET A 1 19.04 12.07 2.17
CA MET A 1 18.29 11.44 1.08
C MET A 1 16.86 11.95 1.14
N ARG A 2 16.35 12.52 0.02
CA ARG A 2 14.94 12.97 -0.04
C ARG A 2 14.02 11.81 -0.41
N VAL A 3 12.94 11.62 0.35
CA VAL A 3 11.92 10.58 0.13
C VAL A 3 10.59 11.26 -0.14
N ASN A 4 9.99 11.03 -1.32
CA ASN A 4 8.62 11.44 -1.61
C ASN A 4 7.64 10.30 -1.28
N VAL A 5 6.45 10.65 -0.77
CA VAL A 5 5.44 9.68 -0.32
C VAL A 5 4.14 9.92 -1.06
N ILE A 6 3.63 8.88 -1.71
CA ILE A 6 2.34 8.89 -2.40
C ILE A 6 1.59 7.58 -2.13
N SER A 7 0.27 7.61 -2.21
CA SER A 7 -0.58 6.43 -2.14
C SER A 7 -1.91 6.62 -2.87
N ASP A 8 -2.67 5.54 -3.02
CA ASP A 8 -4.05 5.56 -3.53
C ASP A 8 -4.17 6.32 -4.86
N LEU A 9 -3.27 5.99 -5.79
CA LEU A 9 -3.14 6.73 -7.06
C LEU A 9 -4.29 6.46 -8.01
N HIS A 10 -4.83 5.23 -7.96
CA HIS A 10 -5.94 4.78 -8.78
C HIS A 10 -5.79 5.26 -10.23
N LEU A 11 -4.69 4.85 -10.87
CA LEU A 11 -4.31 5.27 -12.22
C LEU A 11 -5.35 4.94 -13.29
N GLU A 12 -6.35 4.13 -12.97
CA GLU A 12 -7.52 3.89 -13.80
C GLU A 12 -8.31 5.17 -14.09
N PHE A 13 -8.27 6.15 -13.19
CA PHE A 13 -9.07 7.38 -13.29
C PHE A 13 -8.33 8.52 -13.99
N ALA A 14 -7.04 8.71 -13.72
CA ALA A 14 -6.28 9.82 -14.32
C ALA A 14 -4.76 9.58 -14.28
N ASP A 15 -4.06 10.22 -15.22
CA ASP A 15 -2.61 10.31 -15.23
C ASP A 15 -2.08 11.08 -14.01
N LEU A 16 -0.80 10.86 -13.69
CA LEU A 16 -0.07 11.57 -12.64
C LEU A 16 1.35 11.86 -13.13
N GLU A 17 1.79 13.09 -12.99
CA GLU A 17 3.18 13.51 -13.21
C GLU A 17 3.90 13.60 -11.87
N LEU A 18 5.17 13.20 -11.85
CA LEU A 18 6.01 13.22 -10.65
C LEU A 18 7.25 14.10 -10.85
N PRO A 19 7.77 14.73 -9.77
CA PRO A 19 8.93 15.62 -9.85
C PRO A 19 10.25 14.87 -10.10
N GLY A 20 10.33 13.56 -9.74
CA GLY A 20 11.58 12.82 -9.69
C GLY A 20 12.39 13.10 -8.41
N GLY A 21 13.44 12.30 -8.16
CA GLY A 21 14.25 12.45 -6.96
C GLY A 21 15.04 11.21 -6.56
N ASP A 22 15.42 11.15 -5.27
CA ASP A 22 16.20 10.02 -4.75
C ASP A 22 15.34 8.78 -4.58
N VAL A 23 14.32 8.85 -3.71
CA VAL A 23 13.44 7.73 -3.38
C VAL A 23 11.96 8.15 -3.46
N LEU A 24 11.17 7.33 -4.12
CA LEU A 24 9.72 7.41 -4.11
C LEU A 24 9.17 6.27 -3.25
N ILE A 25 8.20 6.55 -2.38
CA ILE A 25 7.38 5.53 -1.70
C ILE A 25 5.98 5.56 -2.31
N ILE A 26 5.50 4.39 -2.74
CA ILE A 26 4.12 4.16 -3.20
C ILE A 26 3.47 3.22 -2.19
N SER A 27 2.64 3.79 -1.30
CA SER A 27 2.00 3.07 -0.20
C SER A 27 0.70 2.37 -0.62
N GLY A 28 0.71 1.69 -1.77
CA GLY A 28 -0.37 0.87 -2.29
C GLY A 28 -1.42 1.62 -3.13
N ASP A 29 -2.30 0.83 -3.71
CA ASP A 29 -3.42 1.26 -4.55
C ASP A 29 -3.00 2.16 -5.72
N ALA A 30 -1.88 1.79 -6.37
CA ALA A 30 -1.47 2.46 -7.60
C ALA A 30 -2.37 2.07 -8.78
N CYS A 31 -2.66 0.77 -8.92
CA CYS A 31 -3.53 0.23 -9.96
C CYS A 31 -3.89 -1.24 -9.68
N GLU A 32 -4.86 -1.80 -10.39
CA GLU A 32 -5.05 -3.25 -10.40
C GLU A 32 -3.82 -3.93 -11.04
N SER A 33 -3.15 -4.86 -10.34
CA SER A 33 -1.91 -5.52 -10.82
C SER A 33 -2.07 -6.19 -12.19
N ARG A 34 -3.26 -6.71 -12.49
CA ARG A 34 -3.56 -7.33 -13.78
C ARG A 34 -3.38 -6.39 -14.97
N THR A 35 -3.46 -5.07 -14.78
CA THR A 35 -3.24 -4.10 -15.86
C THR A 35 -1.77 -4.06 -16.25
N LEU A 36 -0.86 -4.12 -15.26
CA LEU A 36 0.58 -4.19 -15.50
C LEU A 36 1.02 -5.55 -16.03
N THR A 37 0.58 -6.64 -15.42
CA THR A 37 0.97 -8.00 -15.83
C THR A 37 0.53 -8.33 -17.24
N LYS A 38 -0.61 -7.79 -17.68
CA LYS A 38 -1.13 -7.99 -19.04
C LYS A 38 -0.29 -7.27 -20.10
N TYR A 39 0.24 -6.09 -19.80
CA TYR A 39 0.89 -5.21 -20.78
C TYR A 39 2.41 -5.12 -20.63
N LYS A 40 3.02 -5.71 -19.60
CA LYS A 40 4.48 -5.84 -19.39
C LYS A 40 5.27 -4.58 -19.78
N TYR A 41 4.89 -3.40 -19.28
CA TYR A 41 5.56 -2.12 -19.61
C TYR A 41 5.67 -1.77 -21.09
N GLN A 42 4.97 -2.45 -21.96
CA GLN A 42 4.89 -1.98 -23.32
C GLN A 42 3.84 -0.87 -23.33
N PRO A 43 4.18 0.36 -23.76
CA PRO A 43 3.22 1.44 -23.97
C PRO A 43 2.37 1.10 -25.19
N GLU A 44 1.68 -0.04 -25.13
CA GLU A 44 0.80 -0.49 -26.18
C GLU A 44 -0.53 0.24 -26.05
N TYR A 45 -0.96 0.79 -27.15
CA TYR A 45 -2.28 1.37 -27.27
C TYR A 45 -3.34 0.26 -27.19
N ILE A 46 -4.15 0.30 -26.14
CA ILE A 46 -5.32 -0.58 -26.04
C ILE A 46 -6.42 0.00 -26.90
N GLN A 47 -6.92 -0.78 -27.83
CA GLN A 47 -8.17 -0.44 -28.50
C GLN A 47 -9.35 -0.82 -27.60
N VAL A 48 -10.04 0.19 -27.08
CA VAL A 48 -11.33 0.03 -26.41
C VAL A 48 -12.36 0.77 -27.27
N ASN A 49 -13.33 0.06 -27.80
CA ASN A 49 -14.36 0.61 -28.69
C ASN A 49 -13.79 1.34 -29.94
N GLY A 50 -12.68 0.85 -30.48
CA GLY A 50 -12.03 1.46 -31.65
C GLY A 50 -11.11 2.64 -31.37
N GLU A 51 -11.00 3.12 -30.13
CA GLU A 51 -10.07 4.15 -29.71
C GLU A 51 -8.79 3.54 -29.12
N LYS A 52 -7.64 4.15 -29.46
CA LYS A 52 -6.35 3.77 -28.88
C LYS A 52 -6.23 4.40 -27.48
N ARG A 53 -6.22 3.60 -26.43
CA ARG A 53 -5.88 4.04 -25.06
C ARG A 53 -4.46 3.64 -24.73
N ILE A 54 -3.71 4.58 -24.13
CA ILE A 54 -2.43 4.29 -23.50
C ILE A 54 -2.75 3.66 -22.13
N ASP A 55 -2.06 2.56 -21.80
CA ASP A 55 -2.10 2.03 -20.45
C ASP A 55 -1.43 3.01 -19.49
N ARG A 56 -2.23 3.66 -18.63
CA ARG A 56 -1.73 4.69 -17.71
C ARG A 56 -0.78 4.12 -16.68
N ALA A 57 -1.05 2.93 -16.16
CA ALA A 57 -0.18 2.30 -15.16
C ALA A 57 1.19 1.97 -15.76
N ALA A 58 1.24 1.36 -16.95
CA ALA A 58 2.51 1.04 -17.62
C ALA A 58 3.32 2.31 -17.91
N ARG A 59 2.67 3.37 -18.39
CA ARG A 59 3.32 4.66 -18.65
C ARG A 59 3.82 5.31 -17.36
N PHE A 60 3.04 5.30 -16.30
CA PHE A 60 3.43 5.84 -15.00
C PHE A 60 4.71 5.19 -14.49
N PHE A 61 4.78 3.85 -14.50
CA PHE A 61 5.98 3.16 -14.04
C PHE A 61 7.18 3.36 -14.98
N SER A 62 6.99 3.37 -16.30
CA SER A 62 8.08 3.51 -17.27
C SER A 62 8.60 4.95 -17.44
N GLU A 63 7.78 5.97 -17.20
CA GLU A 63 8.13 7.37 -17.46
C GLU A 63 8.23 8.18 -16.15
N GLU A 64 7.28 8.05 -15.24
CA GLU A 64 7.23 8.88 -14.04
C GLU A 64 8.06 8.29 -12.89
N VAL A 65 7.89 7.00 -12.58
CA VAL A 65 8.67 6.31 -11.54
C VAL A 65 10.15 6.20 -11.96
N ALA A 66 10.44 6.09 -13.24
CA ALA A 66 11.81 6.08 -13.78
C ALA A 66 12.59 7.39 -13.51
N LYS A 67 11.93 8.48 -13.12
CA LYS A 67 12.58 9.73 -12.70
C LYS A 67 13.24 9.64 -11.32
N TYR A 68 12.99 8.56 -10.56
CA TYR A 68 13.57 8.32 -9.24
C TYR A 68 14.69 7.29 -9.32
N ARG A 69 15.68 7.46 -8.43
CA ARG A 69 16.80 6.51 -8.33
C ARG A 69 16.31 5.17 -7.78
N HIS A 70 15.39 5.19 -6.81
CA HIS A 70 14.72 4.03 -6.24
C HIS A 70 13.25 4.33 -6.02
N ALA A 71 12.40 3.29 -6.14
CA ALA A 71 11.02 3.36 -5.72
C ALA A 71 10.71 2.15 -4.81
N ILE A 72 10.09 2.41 -3.66
CA ILE A 72 9.55 1.41 -2.75
C ILE A 72 8.07 1.31 -3.05
N TYR A 73 7.60 0.12 -3.39
CA TYR A 73 6.20 -0.11 -3.71
C TYR A 73 5.65 -1.25 -2.85
N VAL A 74 4.61 -0.97 -2.08
CA VAL A 74 3.81 -2.00 -1.40
C VAL A 74 2.46 -2.13 -2.09
N MET A 75 1.89 -3.32 -2.06
CA MET A 75 0.55 -3.52 -2.59
C MET A 75 -0.49 -2.95 -1.62
N GLY A 76 -1.56 -2.37 -2.19
CA GLY A 76 -2.80 -2.17 -1.46
C GLY A 76 -3.82 -3.29 -1.76
N ASN A 77 -5.07 -3.07 -1.40
CA ASN A 77 -6.14 -4.03 -1.69
C ASN A 77 -6.51 -4.04 -3.18
N HIS A 78 -6.41 -2.89 -3.88
CA HIS A 78 -6.74 -2.80 -5.30
C HIS A 78 -5.76 -3.55 -6.20
N GLU A 79 -4.48 -3.67 -5.84
CA GLU A 79 -3.55 -4.52 -6.59
C GLU A 79 -4.03 -5.97 -6.68
N HIS A 80 -4.74 -6.45 -5.65
CA HIS A 80 -5.29 -7.81 -5.62
C HIS A 80 -6.63 -7.98 -6.37
N TYR A 81 -7.30 -6.88 -6.74
CA TYR A 81 -8.62 -6.96 -7.37
C TYR A 81 -8.57 -7.73 -8.68
N HIS A 82 -9.55 -8.64 -8.84
CA HIS A 82 -9.68 -9.53 -9.98
C HIS A 82 -8.46 -10.43 -10.24
N ASN A 83 -7.58 -10.55 -9.26
CA ASN A 83 -6.41 -11.43 -9.28
C ASN A 83 -6.46 -12.42 -8.10
N LYS A 84 -5.39 -13.20 -7.95
CA LYS A 84 -5.23 -14.21 -6.88
C LYS A 84 -4.34 -13.64 -5.79
N PHE A 85 -4.87 -13.52 -4.57
CA PHE A 85 -4.17 -13.02 -3.41
C PHE A 85 -2.74 -13.54 -3.30
N ASN A 86 -2.58 -14.86 -3.41
CA ASN A 86 -1.28 -15.52 -3.26
C ASN A 86 -0.31 -15.32 -4.45
N LYS A 87 -0.73 -14.67 -5.53
CA LYS A 87 0.09 -14.48 -6.75
C LYS A 87 0.37 -13.03 -7.08
N THR A 88 -0.43 -12.10 -6.56
CA THR A 88 -0.39 -10.69 -6.94
C THR A 88 1.02 -10.11 -6.80
N TRP A 89 1.69 -10.34 -5.68
CA TRP A 89 3.04 -9.86 -5.46
C TRP A 89 4.02 -10.35 -6.54
N HIS A 90 4.01 -11.66 -6.82
CA HIS A 90 4.91 -12.26 -7.79
C HIS A 90 4.68 -11.69 -9.21
N ASP A 91 3.42 -11.56 -9.61
CA ASP A 91 3.04 -11.02 -10.91
C ASP A 91 3.46 -9.54 -11.02
N LEU A 92 3.26 -8.75 -9.96
CA LEU A 92 3.60 -7.35 -9.90
C LEU A 92 5.12 -7.12 -9.93
N ALA A 93 5.88 -7.87 -9.12
CA ALA A 93 7.33 -7.77 -9.05
C ALA A 93 8.03 -8.05 -10.39
N GLN A 94 7.42 -8.88 -11.25
CA GLN A 94 7.93 -9.16 -12.60
C GLN A 94 7.52 -8.09 -13.63
N ALA A 95 6.56 -7.26 -13.28
CA ALA A 95 5.97 -6.29 -14.19
C ALA A 95 6.52 -4.86 -14.00
N VAL A 96 7.19 -4.56 -12.89
CA VAL A 96 7.76 -3.23 -12.58
C VAL A 96 9.20 -3.06 -13.09
N PRO A 97 9.70 -1.82 -13.34
CA PRO A 97 11.10 -1.55 -13.69
C PRO A 97 12.08 -1.95 -12.58
N ASP A 98 13.36 -2.12 -12.95
CA ASP A 98 14.42 -2.59 -12.04
C ASP A 98 14.69 -1.64 -10.84
N ASN A 99 14.36 -0.34 -10.97
CA ASN A 99 14.50 0.61 -9.87
C ASN A 99 13.34 0.55 -8.86
N VAL A 100 12.32 -0.29 -9.09
CA VAL A 100 11.16 -0.46 -8.21
C VAL A 100 11.32 -1.71 -7.36
N HIS A 101 11.37 -1.54 -6.06
CA HIS A 101 11.40 -2.61 -5.07
C HIS A 101 9.96 -2.87 -4.59
N VAL A 102 9.35 -3.94 -5.08
CA VAL A 102 8.01 -4.37 -4.60
C VAL A 102 8.19 -5.19 -3.33
N LEU A 103 7.81 -4.64 -2.19
CA LEU A 103 8.03 -5.26 -0.90
C LEU A 103 6.72 -5.83 -0.33
N GLU A 104 6.73 -7.10 0.02
CA GLU A 104 5.63 -7.78 0.71
C GLU A 104 6.19 -8.72 1.78
N LYS A 105 6.28 -8.22 3.00
CA LYS A 105 7.06 -8.83 4.10
C LYS A 105 8.51 -9.04 3.67
N GLU A 106 9.07 -7.96 3.13
CA GLU A 106 10.44 -7.87 2.64
C GLU A 106 11.06 -6.53 3.02
N MET A 107 12.36 -6.43 2.91
CA MET A 107 13.10 -5.20 3.15
C MET A 107 14.17 -4.96 2.10
N VAL A 108 14.59 -3.70 1.95
CA VAL A 108 15.76 -3.29 1.16
C VAL A 108 16.58 -2.26 1.94
N ASP A 109 17.91 -2.35 1.89
CA ASP A 109 18.83 -1.32 2.41
C ASP A 109 19.22 -0.39 1.25
N ILE A 110 18.90 0.90 1.39
CA ILE A 110 19.29 1.95 0.44
C ILE A 110 20.12 2.99 1.19
N ASP A 111 21.39 3.08 0.86
CA ASP A 111 22.34 4.02 1.46
C ASP A 111 22.40 3.95 3.02
N GLY A 112 22.21 2.74 3.58
CA GLY A 112 22.27 2.51 5.03
C GLY A 112 20.94 2.75 5.77
N VAL A 113 19.86 3.07 5.06
CA VAL A 113 18.49 3.14 5.57
C VAL A 113 17.74 1.88 5.15
N ILE A 114 17.10 1.21 6.10
CA ILE A 114 16.28 0.03 5.83
C ILE A 114 14.85 0.46 5.54
N PHE A 115 14.33 0.07 4.38
CA PHE A 115 12.93 0.20 4.02
C PHE A 115 12.26 -1.17 4.16
N ILE A 116 11.21 -1.26 4.98
CA ILE A 116 10.41 -2.46 5.18
C ILE A 116 9.05 -2.24 4.55
N GLY A 117 8.56 -3.21 3.78
CA GLY A 117 7.27 -3.09 3.11
C GLY A 117 6.35 -4.28 3.32
N ALA A 118 5.05 -3.99 3.46
CA ALA A 118 3.96 -4.97 3.47
C ALA A 118 2.61 -4.29 3.17
N THR A 119 1.65 -5.04 2.61
CA THR A 119 0.24 -4.59 2.56
C THR A 119 -0.30 -4.30 3.96
N LEU A 120 0.14 -5.06 4.94
CA LEU A 120 -0.21 -5.06 6.35
C LEU A 120 -1.60 -5.62 6.63
N TRP A 121 -2.63 -5.28 5.84
CA TRP A 121 -4.01 -5.55 6.21
C TRP A 121 -4.33 -5.10 7.63
N THR A 122 -5.32 -5.72 8.30
CA THR A 122 -5.70 -5.33 9.67
C THR A 122 -5.96 -6.53 10.57
N ASP A 123 -5.95 -6.29 11.88
CA ASP A 123 -6.34 -7.27 12.90
C ASP A 123 -7.88 -7.37 13.07
N LEU A 124 -8.65 -6.66 12.23
CA LEU A 124 -10.12 -6.63 12.25
C LEU A 124 -10.67 -6.20 13.62
N ASN A 125 -10.09 -5.16 14.20
CA ASN A 125 -10.37 -4.73 15.58
C ASN A 125 -10.20 -5.90 16.56
N ARG A 126 -9.04 -6.56 16.53
CA ARG A 126 -8.69 -7.75 17.31
C ARG A 126 -9.61 -8.93 17.07
N GLY A 127 -10.07 -9.09 15.83
CA GLY A 127 -10.99 -10.16 15.44
C GLY A 127 -12.41 -9.98 15.98
N HIS A 128 -12.86 -8.74 16.24
CA HIS A 128 -14.18 -8.47 16.77
C HIS A 128 -15.28 -9.01 15.83
N PRO A 129 -16.23 -9.85 16.29
CA PRO A 129 -17.16 -10.55 15.40
C PRO A 129 -18.02 -9.62 14.54
N LEU A 130 -18.47 -8.49 15.07
CA LEU A 130 -19.25 -7.51 14.29
C LEU A 130 -18.42 -6.85 13.22
N CYS A 131 -17.17 -6.48 13.51
CA CYS A 131 -16.22 -5.97 12.54
C CYS A 131 -15.99 -6.98 11.41
N VAL A 132 -15.65 -8.23 11.75
CA VAL A 132 -15.47 -9.32 10.75
C VAL A 132 -16.69 -9.46 9.85
N GLN A 133 -17.90 -9.43 10.42
CA GLN A 133 -19.12 -9.56 9.66
C GLN A 133 -19.39 -8.35 8.77
N ALA A 134 -19.23 -7.13 9.31
CA ALA A 134 -19.43 -5.88 8.57
C ALA A 134 -18.49 -5.83 7.36
N LEU A 135 -17.21 -6.11 7.57
CA LEU A 135 -16.20 -6.10 6.50
C LEU A 135 -16.46 -7.18 5.45
N LYS A 136 -16.76 -8.42 5.88
CA LYS A 136 -17.01 -9.54 4.95
C LYS A 136 -18.11 -9.23 3.94
N TYR A 137 -19.16 -8.54 4.35
CA TYR A 137 -20.31 -8.24 3.50
C TYR A 137 -20.26 -6.84 2.90
N GLY A 138 -19.61 -5.89 3.58
CA GLY A 138 -19.54 -4.49 3.17
C GLY A 138 -18.39 -4.20 2.21
N MET A 139 -17.17 -4.69 2.48
CA MET A 139 -16.00 -4.38 1.66
C MET A 139 -15.96 -5.17 0.35
N ASN A 140 -15.47 -4.48 -0.68
CA ASN A 140 -15.31 -5.08 -2.01
C ASN A 140 -14.18 -6.10 -2.07
N ASP A 141 -13.20 -6.02 -1.18
CA ASP A 141 -12.05 -6.92 -1.12
C ASP A 141 -12.48 -8.39 -1.06
N TYR A 142 -13.43 -8.68 -0.21
CA TYR A 142 -13.96 -10.04 -0.01
C TYR A 142 -14.91 -10.51 -1.12
N LYS A 143 -15.23 -9.61 -2.08
CA LYS A 143 -16.02 -9.91 -3.29
C LYS A 143 -15.15 -9.99 -4.54
N ALA A 144 -14.14 -9.12 -4.63
CA ALA A 144 -13.31 -8.95 -5.82
C ALA A 144 -12.09 -9.89 -5.84
N ILE A 145 -11.48 -10.17 -4.68
CA ILE A 145 -10.23 -10.92 -4.57
C ILE A 145 -10.49 -12.43 -4.51
N THR A 146 -9.68 -13.19 -5.24
CA THR A 146 -9.70 -14.66 -5.21
C THR A 146 -8.55 -15.18 -4.36
N TYR A 147 -8.81 -16.13 -3.48
CA TYR A 147 -7.83 -16.84 -2.67
C TYR A 147 -7.63 -18.27 -3.18
N HIS A 148 -6.38 -18.70 -3.29
CA HIS A 148 -6.06 -20.08 -3.57
C HIS A 148 -5.72 -20.79 -2.25
N ASP A 149 -6.65 -21.58 -1.74
CA ASP A 149 -6.39 -22.48 -0.62
C ASP A 149 -5.50 -23.61 -1.13
N THR A 150 -4.21 -23.54 -0.82
CA THR A 150 -3.21 -24.49 -1.30
C THR A 150 -3.30 -25.84 -0.57
N ILE A 151 -3.90 -25.90 0.63
CA ILE A 151 -4.08 -27.13 1.39
C ILE A 151 -5.13 -28.01 0.74
N HIS A 152 -6.26 -27.40 0.36
CA HIS A 152 -7.37 -28.13 -0.27
C HIS A 152 -7.35 -28.04 -1.80
N ASN A 153 -6.40 -27.26 -2.35
CA ASN A 153 -6.26 -26.97 -3.80
C ASN A 153 -7.57 -26.45 -4.43
N VAL A 154 -8.23 -25.51 -3.74
CA VAL A 154 -9.48 -24.89 -4.21
C VAL A 154 -9.35 -23.38 -4.30
N TYR A 155 -10.09 -22.79 -5.22
CA TYR A 155 -10.23 -21.33 -5.32
C TYR A 155 -11.52 -20.90 -4.65
N ARG A 156 -11.44 -19.87 -3.80
CA ARG A 156 -12.58 -19.24 -3.13
C ARG A 156 -12.40 -17.74 -3.08
N LYS A 157 -13.40 -17.02 -2.64
CA LYS A 157 -13.23 -15.60 -2.30
C LYS A 157 -12.35 -15.45 -1.07
N LEU A 158 -11.63 -14.32 -1.02
CA LEU A 158 -10.89 -13.91 0.16
C LEU A 158 -11.84 -13.82 1.36
N ASP A 159 -11.37 -14.21 2.54
CA ASP A 159 -12.14 -14.11 3.79
C ASP A 159 -11.39 -13.20 4.79
N PRO A 160 -12.08 -12.44 5.64
CA PRO A 160 -11.41 -11.59 6.63
C PRO A 160 -10.36 -12.31 7.49
N ARG A 161 -10.50 -13.61 7.72
CA ARG A 161 -9.50 -14.39 8.46
C ARG A 161 -8.19 -14.54 7.71
N ASP A 162 -8.24 -14.61 6.36
CA ASP A 162 -7.01 -14.68 5.55
C ASP A 162 -6.21 -13.39 5.67
N THR A 163 -6.89 -12.23 5.67
CA THR A 163 -6.24 -10.92 5.82
C THR A 163 -5.74 -10.70 7.24
N ALA A 164 -6.47 -11.15 8.27
CA ALA A 164 -5.99 -11.09 9.65
C ALA A 164 -4.77 -11.98 9.91
N GLU A 165 -4.72 -13.17 9.29
CA GLU A 165 -3.52 -14.03 9.36
C GLU A 165 -2.33 -13.39 8.65
N ASP A 166 -2.56 -12.75 7.50
CA ASP A 166 -1.52 -12.03 6.76
C ASP A 166 -1.02 -10.80 7.53
N HIS A 167 -1.93 -10.06 8.18
CA HIS A 167 -1.60 -8.97 9.11
C HIS A 167 -0.65 -9.44 10.22
N GLN A 168 -0.94 -10.56 10.86
CA GLN A 168 -0.09 -11.07 11.93
C GLN A 168 1.33 -11.39 11.43
N LYS A 169 1.44 -12.01 10.23
CA LYS A 169 2.73 -12.30 9.59
C LYS A 169 3.51 -11.02 9.26
N ALA A 170 2.84 -10.01 8.72
CA ALA A 170 3.44 -8.71 8.39
C ALA A 170 3.93 -7.99 9.65
N LYS A 171 3.11 -7.94 10.70
CA LYS A 171 3.46 -7.34 11.99
C LYS A 171 4.68 -8.01 12.63
N ASP A 172 4.71 -9.34 12.63
CA ASP A 172 5.83 -10.11 13.21
C ASP A 172 7.11 -9.92 12.39
N TYR A 173 7.01 -9.82 11.06
CA TYR A 173 8.13 -9.51 10.19
C TYR A 173 8.71 -8.12 10.47
N ILE A 174 7.85 -7.08 10.52
CA ILE A 174 8.28 -5.71 10.81
C ILE A 174 9.01 -5.64 12.15
N ARG A 175 8.44 -6.27 13.20
CA ARG A 175 9.06 -6.34 14.52
C ARG A 175 10.43 -7.02 14.46
N LEU A 176 10.52 -8.18 13.83
CA LEU A 176 11.76 -8.95 13.72
C LEU A 176 12.87 -8.13 13.06
N ILE A 177 12.59 -7.49 11.93
CA ILE A 177 13.59 -6.69 11.22
C ILE A 177 14.00 -5.46 12.04
N ALA A 178 13.06 -4.78 12.70
CA ALA A 178 13.38 -3.63 13.57
C ALA A 178 14.27 -4.04 14.75
N GLU A 179 13.98 -5.16 15.40
CA GLU A 179 14.77 -5.68 16.53
C GLU A 179 16.17 -6.13 16.10
N GLN A 180 16.32 -6.71 14.92
CA GLN A 180 17.60 -7.16 14.37
C GLN A 180 18.51 -6.03 13.89
N ASN A 181 17.96 -4.84 13.65
CA ASN A 181 18.66 -3.69 13.06
C ASN A 181 18.55 -2.42 13.91
N ARG A 182 18.73 -2.55 15.24
CA ARG A 182 18.57 -1.44 16.19
C ARG A 182 19.53 -0.26 15.96
N ASP A 183 20.63 -0.49 15.28
CA ASP A 183 21.65 0.51 14.93
C ASP A 183 21.36 1.21 13.58
N LYS A 184 20.33 0.78 12.87
CA LYS A 184 19.94 1.33 11.56
C LYS A 184 18.70 2.20 11.68
N LYS A 185 18.62 3.20 10.79
CA LYS A 185 17.37 3.94 10.57
C LYS A 185 16.41 3.10 9.74
N ILE A 186 15.15 3.04 10.17
CA ILE A 186 14.11 2.25 9.49
C ILE A 186 12.98 3.15 9.04
N VAL A 187 12.53 2.91 7.81
CA VAL A 187 11.29 3.41 7.24
C VAL A 187 10.36 2.22 7.00
N VAL A 188 9.18 2.23 7.59
CA VAL A 188 8.17 1.21 7.33
C VAL A 188 7.15 1.78 6.34
N THR A 189 6.82 1.02 5.33
CA THR A 189 5.82 1.36 4.33
C THR A 189 4.74 0.28 4.31
N THR A 190 3.49 0.69 4.56
CA THR A 190 2.35 -0.22 4.51
C THR A 190 1.22 0.39 3.68
N HIS A 191 0.19 -0.40 3.36
CA HIS A 191 -1.02 0.17 2.78
C HIS A 191 -2.04 0.51 3.86
N HIS A 192 -2.37 -0.46 4.73
CA HIS A 192 -3.27 -0.19 5.85
C HIS A 192 -2.56 0.57 6.98
N ALA A 193 -3.33 1.37 7.72
CA ALA A 193 -2.79 2.28 8.72
C ALA A 193 -2.33 1.56 9.99
N PRO A 194 -1.19 2.00 10.61
CA PRO A 194 -0.68 1.42 11.84
C PRO A 194 -1.36 1.93 13.10
N SER A 195 -2.29 2.88 12.98
CA SER A 195 -2.98 3.48 14.13
C SER A 195 -4.34 4.05 13.73
N TYR A 196 -5.28 3.97 14.65
CA TYR A 196 -6.60 4.62 14.52
C TYR A 196 -6.51 6.17 14.51
N GLN A 197 -5.36 6.76 14.81
CA GLN A 197 -5.12 8.20 14.63
C GLN A 197 -5.19 8.63 13.16
N SER A 198 -5.02 7.70 12.23
CA SER A 198 -5.19 7.96 10.79
C SER A 198 -6.66 8.03 10.35
N ILE A 199 -7.60 7.60 11.18
CA ILE A 199 -9.04 7.70 10.86
C ILE A 199 -9.47 9.17 10.96
N ALA A 200 -9.94 9.72 9.85
CA ALA A 200 -10.45 11.08 9.85
C ALA A 200 -11.66 11.25 10.80
N PRO A 201 -11.80 12.41 11.48
CA PRO A 201 -12.83 12.59 12.51
C PRO A 201 -14.26 12.32 12.03
N HIS A 202 -14.57 12.57 10.78
CA HIS A 202 -15.90 12.33 10.22
C HIS A 202 -16.22 10.84 10.07
N TRP A 203 -15.21 9.93 10.05
CA TRP A 203 -15.38 8.48 10.04
C TRP A 203 -15.24 7.84 11.41
N ALA A 204 -14.86 8.58 12.46
CA ALA A 204 -14.56 8.01 13.77
C ALA A 204 -15.74 7.26 14.43
N HIS A 205 -16.96 7.50 13.98
CA HIS A 205 -18.17 6.86 14.51
C HIS A 205 -18.39 5.44 13.95
N ASP A 206 -17.78 5.07 12.83
CA ASP A 206 -17.97 3.77 12.18
C ASP A 206 -16.94 2.73 12.67
N THR A 207 -17.06 2.37 13.95
CA THR A 207 -16.06 1.53 14.63
C THR A 207 -15.95 0.12 14.05
N ASP A 208 -17.01 -0.42 13.46
CA ASP A 208 -17.00 -1.76 12.89
C ASP A 208 -16.26 -1.77 11.53
N PHE A 209 -16.45 -0.73 10.70
CA PHE A 209 -15.73 -0.60 9.44
C PHE A 209 -14.29 -0.13 9.63
N ASN A 210 -14.01 0.74 10.60
CA ASN A 210 -12.66 1.27 10.87
C ASN A 210 -11.65 0.15 11.18
N GLY A 211 -12.11 -0.99 11.70
CA GLY A 211 -11.27 -2.18 11.86
C GLY A 211 -10.77 -2.82 10.55
N GLY A 212 -11.29 -2.40 9.39
CA GLY A 212 -10.77 -2.78 8.07
C GLY A 212 -9.72 -1.82 7.52
N TYR A 213 -9.54 -0.65 8.14
CA TYR A 213 -8.66 0.41 7.68
C TYR A 213 -7.40 0.56 8.53
N ALA A 214 -7.50 0.30 9.83
CA ALA A 214 -6.39 0.50 10.76
C ALA A 214 -6.30 -0.61 11.82
N SER A 215 -5.09 -0.80 12.33
CA SER A 215 -4.81 -1.57 13.55
C SER A 215 -3.96 -0.74 14.51
N ASP A 216 -4.03 -1.01 15.80
CA ASP A 216 -3.20 -0.31 16.78
C ASP A 216 -1.84 -1.01 16.94
N LEU A 217 -0.84 -0.49 16.25
CA LEU A 217 0.56 -0.91 16.35
C LEU A 217 1.43 0.08 17.14
N SER A 218 0.81 0.97 17.91
CA SER A 218 1.54 2.00 18.67
C SER A 218 2.64 1.41 19.57
N ASN A 219 2.36 0.30 20.25
CA ASN A 219 3.36 -0.36 21.09
C ASN A 219 4.54 -0.91 20.26
N LEU A 220 4.29 -1.50 19.09
CA LEU A 220 5.36 -1.97 18.21
C LEU A 220 6.28 -0.81 17.80
N ILE A 221 5.69 0.34 17.47
CA ILE A 221 6.43 1.54 17.08
C ILE A 221 7.23 2.08 18.28
N LEU A 222 6.62 2.21 19.45
CA LEU A 222 7.27 2.73 20.67
C LEU A 222 8.40 1.83 21.18
N ASP A 223 8.28 0.52 21.05
CA ASP A 223 9.29 -0.46 21.45
C ASP A 223 10.48 -0.52 20.47
N ASN A 224 10.38 0.11 19.28
CA ASN A 224 11.39 0.11 18.24
C ASN A 224 11.70 1.55 17.77
N GLU A 225 12.43 2.30 18.61
CA GLU A 225 12.76 3.72 18.37
C GLU A 225 13.57 3.98 17.08
N ASN A 226 14.14 2.95 16.47
CA ASN A 226 14.82 3.01 15.18
C ASN A 226 13.86 3.07 13.98
N ILE A 227 12.56 2.84 14.18
CA ILE A 227 11.51 3.14 13.19
C ILE A 227 11.24 4.65 13.23
N LEU A 228 11.83 5.39 12.30
CA LEU A 228 11.74 6.85 12.26
C LEU A 228 10.56 7.37 11.46
N PHE A 229 10.15 6.61 10.44
CA PHE A 229 9.02 6.97 9.58
C PHE A 229 8.15 5.73 9.32
N TRP A 230 6.86 5.98 9.25
CA TRP A 230 5.87 5.00 8.80
C TRP A 230 4.97 5.65 7.76
N THR A 231 4.93 5.11 6.56
CA THR A 231 4.05 5.61 5.50
C THR A 231 2.93 4.63 5.24
N HIS A 232 1.74 5.13 4.94
CA HIS A 232 0.59 4.29 4.59
C HIS A 232 -0.35 4.97 3.60
N GLY A 233 -1.39 4.26 3.15
CA GLY A 233 -2.46 4.70 2.28
C GLY A 233 -3.83 4.29 2.83
N HIS A 234 -4.71 3.86 1.95
CA HIS A 234 -6.03 3.28 2.17
C HIS A 234 -7.11 4.23 2.70
N MET A 235 -6.72 5.30 3.35
CA MET A 235 -7.64 6.20 4.06
C MET A 235 -8.34 7.19 3.16
N HIS A 236 -7.74 7.54 2.01
CA HIS A 236 -8.11 8.64 1.12
C HIS A 236 -8.17 10.03 1.81
N ASP A 237 -7.99 10.08 3.12
CA ASP A 237 -7.78 11.32 3.89
C ASP A 237 -6.29 11.43 4.27
N PRO A 238 -5.62 12.57 4.03
CA PRO A 238 -4.23 12.75 4.39
C PRO A 238 -4.05 12.81 5.90
N SER A 239 -2.93 12.27 6.39
CA SER A 239 -2.57 12.37 7.80
C SER A 239 -1.06 12.49 7.99
N ASP A 240 -0.67 13.23 9.05
CA ASP A 240 0.72 13.47 9.42
C ASP A 240 0.79 13.70 10.93
N TYR A 241 1.32 12.73 11.67
CA TYR A 241 1.36 12.76 13.13
C TYR A 241 2.54 11.95 13.69
N MET A 242 2.78 12.05 14.99
CA MET A 242 3.87 11.37 15.67
C MET A 242 3.36 10.26 16.59
N ILE A 243 4.05 9.11 16.59
CA ILE A 243 3.96 8.09 17.63
C ILE A 243 5.37 7.95 18.22
N GLY A 244 5.60 8.49 19.41
CA GLY A 244 6.95 8.61 19.95
C GLY A 244 7.86 9.43 19.04
N GLN A 245 8.94 8.83 18.51
CA GLN A 245 9.85 9.46 17.55
C GLN A 245 9.48 9.15 16.08
N CYS A 246 8.58 8.21 15.83
CA CYS A 246 8.16 7.83 14.49
C CYS A 246 7.13 8.83 13.93
N ARG A 247 7.44 9.43 12.78
CA ARG A 247 6.46 10.23 12.04
C ARG A 247 5.65 9.34 11.11
N VAL A 248 4.33 9.35 11.28
CA VAL A 248 3.39 8.59 10.44
C VAL A 248 2.81 9.51 9.39
N ILE A 249 2.90 9.13 8.11
CA ILE A 249 2.51 9.96 6.96
C ILE A 249 1.59 9.16 6.04
N CYS A 250 0.44 9.75 5.69
CA CYS A 250 -0.43 9.29 4.62
C CYS A 250 -0.64 10.44 3.63
N ASN A 251 -0.28 10.25 2.36
CA ASN A 251 -0.46 11.22 1.29
C ASN A 251 -1.20 10.58 0.11
N PRO A 252 -2.53 10.38 0.26
CA PRO A 252 -3.34 9.70 -0.74
C PRO A 252 -3.78 10.67 -1.84
N ARG A 253 -3.78 10.20 -3.08
CA ARG A 253 -4.41 10.94 -4.18
C ARG A 253 -5.92 10.77 -4.19
N GLY A 254 -6.40 9.57 -3.95
CA GLY A 254 -7.82 9.22 -4.06
C GLY A 254 -8.34 9.18 -5.50
N TYR A 255 -9.66 9.05 -5.64
CA TYR A 255 -10.33 8.92 -6.95
C TYR A 255 -10.44 10.27 -7.66
N LYS A 256 -9.49 10.56 -8.56
CA LYS A 256 -9.48 11.82 -9.33
C LYS A 256 -10.77 11.97 -10.16
N GLY A 257 -11.46 13.09 -9.94
CA GLY A 257 -12.74 13.39 -10.56
C GLY A 257 -13.97 12.99 -9.73
N TYR A 258 -13.79 12.27 -8.63
CA TYR A 258 -14.86 11.81 -7.73
C TYR A 258 -14.68 12.34 -6.31
N GLU A 259 -13.44 12.51 -5.86
CA GLU A 259 -13.10 12.96 -4.51
C GLU A 259 -12.44 14.34 -4.57
N GLN A 260 -12.83 15.24 -3.67
CA GLN A 260 -12.34 16.62 -3.68
C GLN A 260 -10.85 16.70 -3.34
N GLN A 261 -10.38 15.93 -2.34
CA GLN A 261 -8.98 15.90 -1.91
C GLN A 261 -8.03 15.51 -3.03
N ALA A 262 -8.50 14.76 -4.03
CA ALA A 262 -7.68 14.41 -5.20
C ALA A 262 -7.25 15.63 -6.04
N ASN A 263 -7.87 16.80 -5.82
CA ASN A 263 -7.46 18.06 -6.45
C ASN A 263 -6.39 18.81 -5.65
N GLU A 264 -6.25 18.49 -4.36
CA GLU A 264 -5.29 19.10 -3.43
C GLU A 264 -4.04 18.22 -3.24
N PHE A 265 -3.99 17.06 -3.87
CA PHE A 265 -2.88 16.12 -3.78
C PHE A 265 -1.57 16.75 -4.27
N ASP A 266 -0.53 16.67 -3.43
CA ASP A 266 0.81 17.15 -3.73
C ASP A 266 1.81 15.98 -3.79
N PRO A 267 2.34 15.62 -4.97
CA PRO A 267 3.31 14.54 -5.11
C PRO A 267 4.70 14.85 -4.54
N THR A 268 4.92 16.08 -4.03
CA THR A 268 6.19 16.49 -3.41
C THR A 268 6.25 16.28 -1.91
N VAL A 269 5.12 15.90 -1.29
CA VAL A 269 5.07 15.54 0.14
C VAL A 269 6.07 14.43 0.46
N GLY A 270 6.79 14.57 1.57
CA GLY A 270 7.79 13.61 1.97
C GLY A 270 8.69 14.10 3.11
N PHE A 271 9.87 13.48 3.23
CA PHE A 271 10.81 13.76 4.32
C PHE A 271 12.26 13.57 3.87
N ASP A 272 13.19 14.09 4.66
CA ASP A 272 14.62 13.85 4.53
C ASP A 272 15.10 12.88 5.62
N ILE A 273 16.00 11.95 5.26
CA ILE A 273 16.52 10.92 6.15
C ILE A 273 18.02 10.68 5.98
#